data_18dfebfa24dcbeb236db2884395a4084
#
_entry.id   18dfebfa24dcbeb236db2884395a4084
#
_cell.length_a   1.000
_cell.length_b   1.000
_cell.length_c   1.000
_cell.angle_alpha   90.00
_cell.angle_beta   90.00
_cell.angle_gamma   90.00
#
_symmetry.space_group_name_H-M   'P 1'
#
loop_
_entity.id
_entity.type
_entity.pdbx_description
1 polymer ?
#
loop_
_entity_poly.entity_id
_entity_poly.type
_entity_poly.pdbx_seq_one_letter_code
_entity_poly.pdbx_strand_id
1 'polypeptide(L)'
;MSNKKNIISVNFDENQYEIYIKRGVINDLGRLLNEKTNNKSVIIIADNFFKDSIVETINTALTDLGYKVTLYLMDAGKQNKNFNEVLKIYSIMEEKNLARDSTLIAVGGGVIGDLAGFVASTWYRGMNLVHIPTTLMAMVDSSVGGKVAINFRETINAIGNYYHPLFILMDIDLVNSLSKRDYASGLAEVTKCALIADKDFYNYLLFSKKVHNHH
;
A
#
# COMPACT_ATOMS: atom_id res chain seq x y z
N MET A 1 -10.17 -26.75 4.01
CA MET A 1 -9.55 -26.83 2.68
C MET A 1 -8.80 -25.52 2.39
N SER A 2 -7.58 -25.66 2.09
CA SER A 2 -6.43 -24.78 1.99
C SER A 2 -6.67 -23.30 1.57
N ASN A 3 -6.51 -22.38 2.54
CA ASN A 3 -6.41 -20.91 2.36
C ASN A 3 -5.11 -20.44 1.64
N LYS A 4 -4.28 -21.36 1.14
CA LYS A 4 -2.98 -21.06 0.51
C LYS A 4 -3.05 -20.40 -0.87
N LYS A 5 -4.21 -20.39 -1.53
CA LYS A 5 -4.34 -19.83 -2.90
C LYS A 5 -4.30 -18.30 -2.98
N ASN A 6 -4.44 -17.59 -1.86
CA ASN A 6 -4.59 -16.14 -1.81
C ASN A 6 -3.40 -15.43 -1.15
N ILE A 7 -2.28 -16.12 -0.96
CA ILE A 7 -1.07 -15.57 -0.34
C ILE A 7 0.09 -15.82 -1.29
N ILE A 8 0.82 -14.74 -1.61
CA ILE A 8 2.07 -14.80 -2.37
C ILE A 8 3.20 -14.45 -1.42
N SER A 9 4.18 -15.32 -1.27
CA SER A 9 5.41 -15.03 -0.54
C SER A 9 6.44 -14.43 -1.49
N VAL A 10 6.93 -13.26 -1.17
CA VAL A 10 8.00 -12.57 -1.89
C VAL A 10 9.28 -12.74 -1.10
N ASN A 11 10.26 -13.40 -1.71
CA ASN A 11 11.59 -13.61 -1.11
C ASN A 11 12.57 -12.61 -1.70
N PHE A 12 13.39 -12.00 -0.85
CA PHE A 12 14.46 -11.09 -1.24
C PHE A 12 15.63 -11.25 -0.26
N ASP A 13 16.79 -11.54 -0.76
CA ASP A 13 17.96 -11.92 0.06
C ASP A 13 17.59 -12.97 1.11
N GLU A 14 17.89 -12.73 2.38
CA GLU A 14 17.54 -13.60 3.51
C GLU A 14 16.16 -13.28 4.12
N ASN A 15 15.41 -12.34 3.54
CA ASN A 15 14.15 -11.86 4.06
C ASN A 15 12.98 -12.25 3.16
N GLN A 16 11.78 -12.15 3.72
CA GLN A 16 10.53 -12.38 2.98
C GLN A 16 9.40 -11.51 3.53
N TYR A 17 8.43 -11.21 2.69
CA TYR A 17 7.14 -10.68 3.10
C TYR A 17 5.99 -11.35 2.35
N GLU A 18 4.79 -11.19 2.83
CA GLU A 18 3.61 -11.84 2.26
C GLU A 18 2.66 -10.80 1.65
N ILE A 19 2.08 -11.16 0.52
CA ILE A 19 1.00 -10.42 -0.14
C ILE A 19 -0.27 -11.24 0.01
N TYR A 20 -1.26 -10.69 0.71
CA TYR A 20 -2.57 -11.29 0.91
C TYR A 20 -3.55 -10.71 -0.09
N ILE A 21 -4.15 -11.55 -0.95
CA ILE A 21 -5.02 -11.12 -2.05
C ILE A 21 -6.38 -11.79 -1.90
N LYS A 22 -7.37 -11.11 -1.36
CA LYS A 22 -8.76 -11.60 -1.29
C LYS A 22 -9.73 -10.45 -1.03
N ARG A 23 -11.03 -10.70 -1.22
CA ARG A 23 -12.09 -9.79 -0.81
C ARG A 23 -12.16 -9.69 0.70
N GLY A 24 -12.30 -8.47 1.23
CA GLY A 24 -12.40 -8.21 2.67
C GLY A 24 -11.12 -8.52 3.45
N VAL A 25 -9.95 -8.58 2.80
CA VAL A 25 -8.67 -8.89 3.47
C VAL A 25 -8.28 -7.85 4.52
N ILE A 26 -8.78 -6.63 4.40
CA ILE A 26 -8.56 -5.55 5.37
C ILE A 26 -8.99 -5.97 6.78
N ASN A 27 -10.01 -6.80 6.91
CA ASN A 27 -10.46 -7.32 8.21
C ASN A 27 -9.42 -8.20 8.93
N ASP A 28 -8.42 -8.72 8.20
CA ASP A 28 -7.33 -9.50 8.80
C ASP A 28 -6.20 -8.61 9.37
N LEU A 29 -6.21 -7.30 9.12
CA LEU A 29 -5.13 -6.37 9.46
C LEU A 29 -4.73 -6.45 10.94
N GLY A 30 -5.68 -6.35 11.84
CA GLY A 30 -5.41 -6.37 13.29
C GLY A 30 -4.78 -7.68 13.76
N ARG A 31 -5.26 -8.82 13.24
CA ARG A 31 -4.69 -10.13 13.52
C ARG A 31 -3.25 -10.22 13.01
N LEU A 32 -3.01 -9.85 11.77
CA LEU A 32 -1.67 -9.89 11.15
C LEU A 32 -0.67 -8.97 11.85
N LEU A 33 -1.11 -7.78 12.27
CA LEU A 33 -0.26 -6.89 13.07
C LEU A 33 0.10 -7.52 14.42
N ASN A 34 -0.86 -8.12 15.11
CA ASN A 34 -0.60 -8.81 16.39
C ASN A 34 0.37 -10.00 16.26
N GLU A 35 0.37 -10.68 15.11
CA GLU A 35 1.29 -11.78 14.83
C GLU A 35 2.71 -11.31 14.49
N LYS A 36 2.86 -10.12 13.90
CA LYS A 36 4.12 -9.64 13.34
C LYS A 36 4.78 -8.51 14.14
N THR A 37 4.05 -7.83 15.03
CA THR A 37 4.55 -6.69 15.80
C THR A 37 4.10 -6.77 17.26
N ASN A 38 4.92 -6.27 18.17
CA ASN A 38 4.58 -6.15 19.60
C ASN A 38 4.14 -4.71 19.97
N ASN A 39 4.57 -3.70 19.21
CA ASN A 39 4.22 -2.31 19.47
C ASN A 39 2.81 -2.00 18.99
N LYS A 40 2.04 -1.34 19.84
CA LYS A 40 0.64 -0.96 19.57
C LYS A 40 0.47 0.47 19.06
N SER A 41 1.54 1.16 18.67
CA SER A 41 1.49 2.49 18.09
C SER A 41 1.50 2.41 16.56
N VAL A 42 0.50 3.02 15.94
CA VAL A 42 0.30 2.99 14.48
C VAL A 42 0.08 4.39 13.95
N ILE A 43 0.68 4.71 12.82
CA ILE A 43 0.27 5.84 11.98
C ILE A 43 -0.32 5.33 10.68
N ILE A 44 -1.51 5.81 10.31
CA ILE A 44 -2.15 5.56 9.03
C ILE A 44 -1.96 6.80 8.16
N ILE A 45 -1.26 6.65 7.03
CA ILE A 45 -1.17 7.67 5.99
C ILE A 45 -2.13 7.24 4.89
N ALA A 46 -3.16 8.04 4.64
CA ALA A 46 -4.23 7.64 3.74
C ALA A 46 -4.65 8.74 2.77
N ASP A 47 -5.14 8.29 1.61
CA ASP A 47 -5.88 9.15 0.69
C ASP A 47 -7.18 9.61 1.35
N ASN A 48 -7.39 10.93 1.36
CA ASN A 48 -8.57 11.57 1.94
C ASN A 48 -9.89 11.03 1.36
N PHE A 49 -9.87 10.52 0.13
CA PHE A 49 -11.02 9.86 -0.50
C PHE A 49 -11.58 8.70 0.34
N PHE A 50 -10.73 7.99 1.08
CA PHE A 50 -11.12 6.81 1.86
C PHE A 50 -11.40 7.11 3.34
N LYS A 51 -11.41 8.39 3.75
CA LYS A 51 -11.56 8.82 5.14
C LYS A 51 -12.77 8.20 5.83
N ASP A 52 -13.96 8.36 5.26
CA ASP A 52 -15.23 7.96 5.85
C ASP A 52 -15.65 6.53 5.45
N SER A 53 -14.71 5.69 5.05
CA SER A 53 -14.93 4.32 4.63
C SER A 53 -13.87 3.36 5.18
N ILE A 54 -12.86 3.02 4.39
CA ILE A 54 -11.82 2.06 4.79
C ILE A 54 -11.01 2.56 5.97
N VAL A 55 -10.65 3.85 5.99
CA VAL A 55 -9.80 4.42 7.06
C VAL A 55 -10.54 4.38 8.38
N GLU A 56 -11.82 4.72 8.39
CA GLU A 56 -12.66 4.62 9.60
C GLU A 56 -12.78 3.17 10.08
N THR A 57 -13.02 2.24 9.15
CA THR A 57 -13.09 0.81 9.47
C THR A 57 -11.79 0.30 10.09
N ILE A 58 -10.64 0.64 9.51
CA ILE A 58 -9.32 0.26 10.02
C ILE A 58 -9.07 0.90 11.39
N ASN A 59 -9.34 2.19 11.51
CA ASN A 59 -9.14 2.94 12.76
C ASN A 59 -9.93 2.33 13.92
N THR A 60 -11.21 2.06 13.71
CA THR A 60 -12.08 1.45 14.72
C THR A 60 -11.56 0.06 15.10
N ALA A 61 -11.31 -0.81 14.11
CA ALA A 61 -10.85 -2.17 14.37
C ALA A 61 -9.51 -2.21 15.12
N LEU A 62 -8.57 -1.31 14.82
CA LEU A 62 -7.29 -1.25 15.52
C LEU A 62 -7.44 -0.66 16.92
N THR A 63 -8.28 0.36 17.11
CA THR A 63 -8.56 0.95 18.41
C THR A 63 -9.21 -0.06 19.37
N ASP A 64 -10.15 -0.85 18.88
CA ASP A 64 -10.80 -1.93 19.65
C ASP A 64 -9.81 -3.03 20.09
N LEU A 65 -8.72 -3.22 19.31
CA LEU A 65 -7.61 -4.10 19.66
C LEU A 65 -6.53 -3.46 20.53
N GLY A 66 -6.76 -2.23 21.02
CA GLY A 66 -5.88 -1.49 21.92
C GLY A 66 -4.70 -0.80 21.24
N TYR A 67 -4.76 -0.58 19.92
CA TYR A 67 -3.76 0.23 19.23
C TYR A 67 -3.99 1.72 19.47
N LYS A 68 -2.88 2.47 19.60
CA LYS A 68 -2.88 3.94 19.54
C LYS A 68 -2.73 4.36 18.09
N VAL A 69 -3.84 4.78 17.48
CA VAL A 69 -3.87 5.12 16.05
C VAL A 69 -3.71 6.63 15.87
N THR A 70 -2.76 7.02 15.03
CA THR A 70 -2.59 8.38 14.53
C THR A 70 -3.00 8.40 13.07
N LEU A 71 -3.82 9.37 12.66
CA LEU A 71 -4.26 9.52 11.28
C LEU A 71 -3.56 10.70 10.61
N TYR A 72 -3.04 10.50 9.41
CA TYR A 72 -2.63 11.53 8.48
C TYR A 72 -3.34 11.36 7.15
N LEU A 73 -4.24 12.27 6.84
CA LEU A 73 -5.02 12.26 5.61
C LEU A 73 -4.44 13.29 4.65
N MET A 74 -4.27 12.90 3.39
CA MET A 74 -3.80 13.78 2.33
C MET A 74 -4.53 13.49 1.03
N ASP A 75 -4.63 14.49 0.18
CA ASP A 75 -5.17 14.28 -1.16
C ASP A 75 -4.13 13.58 -2.03
N ALA A 76 -4.56 12.53 -2.72
CA ALA A 76 -3.73 11.86 -3.70
C ALA A 76 -3.47 12.81 -4.88
N GLY A 77 -2.19 12.98 -5.20
CA GLY A 77 -1.79 13.82 -6.33
C GLY A 77 -0.27 13.88 -6.42
N LYS A 78 0.26 13.87 -7.64
CA LYS A 78 1.71 13.88 -7.85
C LYS A 78 2.40 15.11 -7.22
N GLN A 79 1.69 16.23 -7.11
CA GLN A 79 2.16 17.46 -6.48
C GLN A 79 2.37 17.31 -4.97
N ASN A 80 1.66 16.38 -4.31
CA ASN A 80 1.75 16.14 -2.88
C ASN A 80 2.82 15.10 -2.52
N LYS A 81 3.44 14.45 -3.50
CA LYS A 81 4.53 13.49 -3.31
C LYS A 81 5.87 14.22 -3.19
N ASN A 82 6.09 14.98 -2.13
CA ASN A 82 7.22 15.88 -1.96
C ASN A 82 7.72 15.98 -0.51
N PHE A 83 8.84 16.66 -0.29
CA PHE A 83 9.42 16.85 1.05
C PHE A 83 8.53 17.62 2.02
N ASN A 84 7.69 18.54 1.55
CA ASN A 84 6.84 19.32 2.47
C ASN A 84 5.83 18.39 3.16
N GLU A 85 5.26 17.44 2.42
CA GLU A 85 4.38 16.42 3.02
C GLU A 85 5.15 15.49 3.98
N VAL A 86 6.36 15.08 3.61
CA VAL A 86 7.23 14.26 4.48
C VAL A 86 7.51 14.99 5.80
N LEU A 87 7.84 16.28 5.78
CA LEU A 87 8.12 17.07 6.98
C LEU A 87 6.88 17.20 7.89
N LYS A 88 5.69 17.38 7.32
CA LYS A 88 4.44 17.40 8.10
C LYS A 88 4.23 16.06 8.83
N ILE A 89 4.44 14.96 8.12
CA ILE A 89 4.31 13.61 8.69
C ILE A 89 5.33 13.41 9.81
N TYR A 90 6.59 13.78 9.61
CA TYR A 90 7.62 13.66 10.66
C TYR A 90 7.28 14.46 11.91
N SER A 91 6.75 15.69 11.75
CA SER A 91 6.34 16.52 12.89
C SER A 91 5.26 15.84 13.72
N ILE A 92 4.27 15.20 13.07
CA ILE A 92 3.23 14.43 13.74
C ILE A 92 3.81 13.18 14.42
N MET A 93 4.70 12.46 13.73
CA MET A 93 5.34 11.26 14.27
C MET A 93 6.18 11.57 15.51
N GLU A 94 6.88 12.71 15.53
CA GLU A 94 7.62 13.21 16.68
C GLU A 94 6.67 13.58 17.83
N GLU A 95 5.64 14.38 17.56
CA GLU A 95 4.63 14.76 18.56
C GLU A 95 3.96 13.56 19.24
N LYS A 96 3.66 12.52 18.44
CA LYS A 96 3.03 11.28 18.93
C LYS A 96 4.02 10.26 19.48
N ASN A 97 5.31 10.60 19.53
CA ASN A 97 6.39 9.74 20.03
C ASN A 97 6.40 8.36 19.35
N LEU A 98 6.23 8.32 18.03
CA LEU A 98 6.29 7.06 17.27
C LEU A 98 7.73 6.55 17.25
N ALA A 99 7.93 5.36 17.80
CA ALA A 99 9.22 4.70 17.88
C ALA A 99 9.54 3.90 16.59
N ARG A 100 10.76 3.39 16.50
CA ARG A 100 11.22 2.59 15.37
C ARG A 100 10.38 1.32 15.14
N ASP A 101 9.88 0.71 16.17
CA ASP A 101 9.05 -0.51 16.16
C ASP A 101 7.55 -0.22 16.04
N SER A 102 7.14 1.05 15.97
CA SER A 102 5.78 1.46 15.57
C SER A 102 5.52 1.07 14.11
N THR A 103 4.26 0.99 13.72
CA THR A 103 3.89 0.60 12.35
C THR A 103 3.27 1.76 11.57
N LEU A 104 3.77 1.98 10.36
CA LEU A 104 3.17 2.86 9.37
C LEU A 104 2.32 2.04 8.41
N ILE A 105 1.06 2.42 8.23
CA ILE A 105 0.11 1.81 7.30
C ILE A 105 -0.19 2.81 6.19
N ALA A 106 0.12 2.45 4.95
CA ALA A 106 -0.16 3.24 3.77
C ALA A 106 -1.46 2.77 3.11
N VAL A 107 -2.50 3.60 3.08
CA VAL A 107 -3.80 3.29 2.47
C VAL A 107 -4.05 4.19 1.27
N GLY A 108 -3.83 3.71 0.07
CA GLY A 108 -4.00 4.55 -1.13
C GLY A 108 -3.39 3.97 -2.40
N GLY A 109 -3.35 4.80 -3.43
CA GLY A 109 -2.66 4.52 -4.68
C GLY A 109 -1.13 4.69 -4.56
N GLY A 110 -0.43 4.60 -5.70
CA GLY A 110 1.03 4.66 -5.73
C GLY A 110 1.64 5.91 -5.11
N VAL A 111 0.98 7.07 -5.20
CA VAL A 111 1.46 8.33 -4.56
C VAL A 111 1.56 8.18 -3.04
N ILE A 112 0.50 7.65 -2.42
CA ILE A 112 0.46 7.42 -0.97
C ILE A 112 1.46 6.34 -0.58
N GLY A 113 1.49 5.22 -1.31
CA GLY A 113 2.41 4.10 -1.04
C GLY A 113 3.87 4.52 -1.09
N ASP A 114 4.26 5.24 -2.13
CA ASP A 114 5.64 5.71 -2.33
C ASP A 114 6.07 6.70 -1.25
N LEU A 115 5.22 7.70 -0.95
CA LEU A 115 5.52 8.72 0.07
C LEU A 115 5.58 8.10 1.47
N ALA A 116 4.60 7.29 1.81
CA ALA A 116 4.53 6.62 3.11
C ALA A 116 5.69 5.63 3.30
N GLY A 117 6.03 4.88 2.25
CA GLY A 117 7.17 3.98 2.26
C GLY A 117 8.52 4.73 2.38
N PHE A 118 8.65 5.90 1.74
CA PHE A 118 9.82 6.77 1.93
C PHE A 118 9.92 7.24 3.38
N VAL A 119 8.83 7.72 3.97
CA VAL A 119 8.77 8.09 5.39
C VAL A 119 9.19 6.93 6.28
N ALA A 120 8.61 5.74 6.06
CA ALA A 120 8.93 4.56 6.84
C ALA A 120 10.41 4.16 6.72
N SER A 121 11.00 4.28 5.52
CA SER A 121 12.40 3.91 5.27
C SER A 121 13.41 4.81 5.97
N THR A 122 13.01 6.04 6.28
CA THR A 122 13.92 7.09 6.80
C THR A 122 13.69 7.37 8.29
N TRP A 123 12.46 7.20 8.81
CA TRP A 123 12.16 7.36 10.23
C TRP A 123 12.94 6.35 11.08
N TYR A 124 13.79 6.85 11.98
CA TYR A 124 14.73 6.02 12.77
C TYR A 124 15.57 5.02 11.94
N ARG A 125 15.83 5.35 10.66
CA ARG A 125 16.53 4.46 9.70
C ARG A 125 15.76 3.19 9.37
N GLY A 126 14.45 3.27 9.40
CA GLY A 126 13.51 2.20 9.07
C GLY A 126 12.56 1.86 10.21
N MET A 127 11.26 1.85 9.92
CA MET A 127 10.19 1.41 10.82
C MET A 127 9.28 0.40 10.09
N ASN A 128 8.41 -0.27 10.84
CA ASN A 128 7.47 -1.23 10.23
C ASN A 128 6.55 -0.55 9.21
N LEU A 129 6.38 -1.16 8.04
CA LEU A 129 5.57 -0.67 6.95
C LEU A 129 4.54 -1.72 6.53
N VAL A 130 3.30 -1.32 6.32
CA VAL A 130 2.23 -2.13 5.73
C VAL A 130 1.61 -1.35 4.57
N HIS A 131 1.42 -2.01 3.43
CA HIS A 131 0.69 -1.42 2.30
C HIS A 131 -0.74 -1.98 2.20
N ILE A 132 -1.70 -1.08 2.00
CA ILE A 132 -3.08 -1.37 1.59
C ILE A 132 -3.33 -0.60 0.29
N PRO A 133 -2.86 -1.16 -0.86
CA PRO A 133 -3.04 -0.50 -2.14
C PRO A 133 -4.51 -0.47 -2.54
N THR A 134 -5.00 0.70 -2.96
CA THR A 134 -6.41 0.91 -3.30
C THR A 134 -6.66 1.05 -4.79
N THR A 135 -5.61 1.10 -5.62
CA THR A 135 -5.71 1.16 -7.08
C THR A 135 -5.13 -0.09 -7.72
N LEU A 136 -5.65 -0.50 -8.89
CA LEU A 136 -5.12 -1.64 -9.62
C LEU A 136 -3.62 -1.45 -9.94
N MET A 137 -3.22 -0.24 -10.36
CA MET A 137 -1.81 0.11 -10.59
C MET A 137 -0.95 -0.15 -9.34
N ALA A 138 -1.43 0.26 -8.17
CA ALA A 138 -0.68 0.05 -6.93
C ALA A 138 -0.62 -1.42 -6.54
N MET A 139 -1.68 -2.19 -6.78
CA MET A 139 -1.70 -3.63 -6.49
C MET A 139 -0.72 -4.43 -7.35
N VAL A 140 -0.60 -4.09 -8.64
CA VAL A 140 0.19 -4.89 -9.59
C VAL A 140 1.62 -4.39 -9.80
N ASP A 141 1.94 -3.17 -9.38
CA ASP A 141 3.27 -2.56 -9.58
C ASP A 141 3.79 -1.86 -8.32
N SER A 142 3.27 -0.67 -7.96
CA SER A 142 3.99 0.23 -7.07
C SER A 142 4.11 -0.23 -5.61
N SER A 143 3.23 -1.10 -5.12
CA SER A 143 3.36 -1.67 -3.76
C SER A 143 4.30 -2.86 -3.68
N VAL A 144 4.75 -3.40 -4.81
CA VAL A 144 5.59 -4.61 -4.90
C VAL A 144 7.00 -4.25 -5.33
N GLY A 145 8.00 -4.92 -4.75
CA GLY A 145 9.41 -4.72 -5.11
C GLY A 145 10.14 -3.66 -4.28
N GLY A 146 9.46 -3.04 -3.30
CA GLY A 146 10.08 -2.18 -2.29
C GLY A 146 10.54 -0.81 -2.77
N LYS A 147 10.26 -0.39 -4.00
CA LYS A 147 10.59 0.95 -4.48
C LYS A 147 9.71 1.98 -3.79
N VAL A 148 10.33 2.94 -3.10
CA VAL A 148 9.64 4.04 -2.43
C VAL A 148 10.35 5.34 -2.75
N ALA A 149 9.62 6.40 -3.08
CA ALA A 149 10.24 7.64 -3.54
C ALA A 149 9.34 8.85 -3.37
N ILE A 150 9.97 10.02 -3.40
CA ILE A 150 9.32 11.33 -3.52
C ILE A 150 9.87 12.09 -4.71
N ASN A 151 9.11 13.09 -5.16
CA ASN A 151 9.54 13.99 -6.19
C ASN A 151 10.44 15.09 -5.60
N PHE A 152 11.37 15.58 -6.39
CA PHE A 152 12.19 16.72 -6.03
C PHE A 152 12.10 17.76 -7.16
N ARG A 153 11.50 18.89 -6.88
CA ARG A 153 11.17 19.92 -7.88
C ARG A 153 10.40 19.29 -9.05
N GLU A 154 10.91 19.41 -10.28
CA GLU A 154 10.28 18.85 -11.49
C GLU A 154 10.66 17.38 -11.75
N THR A 155 11.58 16.83 -10.98
CA THR A 155 12.06 15.46 -11.17
C THR A 155 11.19 14.47 -10.39
N ILE A 156 10.53 13.58 -11.11
CA ILE A 156 9.66 12.55 -10.55
C ILE A 156 10.52 11.42 -9.96
N ASN A 157 10.16 10.94 -8.76
CA ASN A 157 10.81 9.81 -8.07
C ASN A 157 12.34 10.02 -7.89
N ALA A 158 12.77 11.26 -7.70
CA ALA A 158 14.21 11.61 -7.66
C ALA A 158 14.90 11.16 -6.39
N ILE A 159 14.19 11.09 -5.28
CA ILE A 159 14.74 10.76 -3.98
C ILE A 159 13.95 9.59 -3.41
N GLY A 160 14.64 8.50 -3.11
CA GLY A 160 13.97 7.29 -2.67
C GLY A 160 14.89 6.25 -2.07
N ASN A 161 14.30 5.10 -1.79
CA ASN A 161 14.98 3.95 -1.22
C ASN A 161 14.34 2.65 -1.75
N TYR A 162 15.00 1.52 -1.50
CA TYR A 162 14.38 0.21 -1.56
C TYR A 162 14.01 -0.20 -0.13
N TYR A 163 12.71 -0.29 0.16
CA TYR A 163 12.20 -0.58 1.49
C TYR A 163 11.00 -1.51 1.43
N HIS A 164 11.17 -2.72 1.93
CA HIS A 164 10.14 -3.75 1.87
C HIS A 164 9.17 -3.66 3.05
N PRO A 165 7.87 -3.91 2.83
CA PRO A 165 6.87 -3.92 3.90
C PRO A 165 6.94 -5.22 4.73
N LEU A 166 6.31 -5.22 5.90
CA LEU A 166 6.03 -6.44 6.67
C LEU A 166 5.07 -7.35 5.91
N PHE A 167 4.07 -6.76 5.27
CA PHE A 167 3.11 -7.42 4.40
C PHE A 167 2.31 -6.40 3.59
N ILE A 168 1.59 -6.91 2.58
CA ILE A 168 0.68 -6.14 1.73
C ILE A 168 -0.71 -6.76 1.79
N LEU A 169 -1.75 -5.93 1.97
CA LEU A 169 -3.16 -6.36 1.91
C LEU A 169 -3.81 -5.82 0.65
N MET A 170 -4.05 -6.69 -0.32
CA MET A 170 -4.71 -6.35 -1.58
C MET A 170 -6.19 -6.76 -1.51
N ASP A 171 -7.04 -5.84 -1.09
CA ASP A 171 -8.48 -6.07 -1.08
C ASP A 171 -9.07 -5.84 -2.46
N ILE A 172 -9.51 -6.92 -3.09
CA ILE A 172 -10.02 -6.88 -4.46
C ILE A 172 -11.27 -6.02 -4.58
N ASP A 173 -12.04 -5.85 -3.49
CA ASP A 173 -13.23 -5.01 -3.52
C ASP A 173 -12.93 -3.52 -3.75
N LEU A 174 -11.71 -3.06 -3.41
CA LEU A 174 -11.29 -1.68 -3.64
C LEU A 174 -11.20 -1.31 -5.12
N VAL A 175 -10.96 -2.28 -5.98
CA VAL A 175 -10.93 -2.07 -7.43
C VAL A 175 -12.27 -1.54 -7.96
N ASN A 176 -13.39 -1.87 -7.29
CA ASN A 176 -14.71 -1.40 -7.67
C ASN A 176 -14.92 0.12 -7.48
N SER A 177 -14.10 0.77 -6.68
CA SER A 177 -14.15 2.23 -6.43
C SER A 177 -13.43 3.05 -7.50
N LEU A 178 -12.69 2.40 -8.41
CA LEU A 178 -11.88 3.06 -9.41
C LEU A 178 -12.71 3.68 -10.54
N SER A 179 -12.29 4.87 -10.99
CA SER A 179 -12.76 5.39 -12.25
C SER A 179 -12.36 4.46 -13.42
N LYS A 180 -13.10 4.50 -14.53
CA LYS A 180 -12.73 3.76 -15.75
C LYS A 180 -11.31 4.07 -16.19
N ARG A 181 -10.86 5.31 -16.05
CA ARG A 181 -9.52 5.76 -16.41
C ARG A 181 -8.46 5.12 -15.52
N ASP A 182 -8.66 5.12 -14.21
CA ASP A 182 -7.69 4.57 -13.26
C ASP A 182 -7.61 3.05 -13.38
N TYR A 183 -8.75 2.40 -13.59
CA TYR A 183 -8.79 0.97 -13.89
C TYR A 183 -8.02 0.63 -15.17
N ALA A 184 -8.28 1.36 -16.27
CA ALA A 184 -7.57 1.16 -17.54
C ALA A 184 -6.05 1.41 -17.42
N SER A 185 -5.65 2.40 -16.60
CA SER A 185 -4.24 2.66 -16.31
C SER A 185 -3.58 1.46 -15.63
N GLY A 186 -4.25 0.85 -14.64
CA GLY A 186 -3.77 -0.38 -14.00
C GLY A 186 -3.72 -1.57 -14.95
N LEU A 187 -4.72 -1.71 -15.84
CA LEU A 187 -4.72 -2.77 -16.87
C LEU A 187 -3.56 -2.66 -17.86
N ALA A 188 -3.12 -1.45 -18.17
CA ALA A 188 -1.93 -1.27 -19.01
C ALA A 188 -0.69 -1.90 -18.36
N GLU A 189 -0.54 -1.76 -17.04
CA GLU A 189 0.55 -2.38 -16.30
C GLU A 189 0.42 -3.91 -16.23
N VAL A 190 -0.78 -4.42 -16.00
CA VAL A 190 -1.07 -5.87 -16.09
C VAL A 190 -0.69 -6.42 -17.46
N THR A 191 -1.05 -5.70 -18.53
CA THR A 191 -0.72 -6.10 -19.90
C THR A 191 0.78 -6.07 -20.15
N LYS A 192 1.49 -5.06 -19.64
CA LYS A 192 2.96 -4.98 -19.70
C LYS A 192 3.60 -6.21 -19.05
N CYS A 193 3.18 -6.58 -17.85
CA CYS A 193 3.70 -7.74 -17.14
C CYS A 193 3.46 -9.05 -17.92
N ALA A 194 2.26 -9.23 -18.48
CA ALA A 194 1.93 -10.38 -19.28
C ALA A 194 2.79 -10.48 -20.56
N LEU A 195 2.98 -9.36 -21.26
CA LEU A 195 3.82 -9.29 -22.48
C LEU A 195 5.28 -9.66 -22.23
N ILE A 196 5.82 -9.29 -21.05
CA ILE A 196 7.22 -9.50 -20.72
C ILE A 196 7.47 -10.93 -20.22
N ALA A 197 6.56 -11.47 -19.40
CA ALA A 197 6.86 -12.62 -18.56
C ALA A 197 6.02 -13.87 -18.85
N ASP A 198 4.80 -13.76 -19.43
CA ASP A 198 3.84 -14.87 -19.44
C ASP A 198 2.92 -14.83 -20.66
N LYS A 199 3.27 -15.62 -21.70
CA LYS A 199 2.50 -15.73 -22.93
C LYS A 199 1.08 -16.27 -22.71
N ASP A 200 0.90 -17.20 -21.80
CA ASP A 200 -0.41 -17.79 -21.53
C ASP A 200 -1.32 -16.79 -20.81
N PHE A 201 -0.76 -16.02 -19.88
CA PHE A 201 -1.46 -14.92 -19.25
C PHE A 201 -1.82 -13.81 -20.26
N TYR A 202 -0.93 -13.49 -21.20
CA TYR A 202 -1.24 -12.54 -22.27
C TYR A 202 -2.40 -13.02 -23.14
N ASN A 203 -2.40 -14.30 -23.56
CA ASN A 203 -3.51 -14.88 -24.30
C ASN A 203 -4.82 -14.86 -23.49
N TYR A 204 -4.75 -15.16 -22.19
CA TYR A 204 -5.91 -15.04 -21.30
C TYR A 204 -6.50 -13.63 -21.31
N LEU A 205 -5.67 -12.58 -21.24
CA LEU A 205 -6.11 -11.19 -21.29
C LEU A 205 -6.79 -10.85 -22.63
N LEU A 206 -6.23 -11.30 -23.75
CA LEU A 206 -6.80 -11.05 -25.08
C LEU A 206 -8.19 -11.67 -25.26
N PHE A 207 -8.40 -12.87 -24.76
CA PHE A 207 -9.63 -13.63 -24.99
C PHE A 207 -10.64 -13.57 -23.85
N SER A 208 -10.30 -12.96 -22.72
CA SER A 208 -11.17 -12.85 -21.57
C SER A 208 -12.20 -11.73 -21.76
N LYS A 209 -13.47 -12.10 -21.99
CA LYS A 209 -14.59 -11.14 -22.02
C LYS A 209 -14.75 -10.35 -20.71
N LYS A 210 -14.25 -10.85 -19.58
CA LYS A 210 -14.32 -10.19 -18.27
C LYS A 210 -13.39 -8.98 -18.16
N VAL A 211 -12.29 -8.95 -18.91
CA VAL A 211 -11.34 -7.83 -18.93
C VAL A 211 -11.91 -6.62 -19.69
N HIS A 212 -12.81 -6.87 -20.66
CA HIS A 212 -13.34 -5.82 -21.53
C HIS A 212 -14.69 -5.24 -21.06
N ASN A 213 -15.36 -5.82 -20.09
CA ASN A 213 -16.72 -5.48 -19.66
C ASN A 213 -16.77 -4.75 -18.31
N HIS A 214 -15.86 -3.83 -18.01
CA HIS A 214 -16.06 -2.82 -16.98
C HIS A 214 -16.84 -1.65 -17.59
N HIS A 215 -18.16 -1.82 -17.62
CA HIS A 215 -19.12 -0.77 -17.90
C HIS A 215 -19.65 -0.15 -16.62
#